data_a4caea3ce758c6a2fa92e287a6640e77
#
_entry.id   a4caea3ce758c6a2fa92e287a6640e77
#
_cell.length_a   1.000
_cell.length_b   1.000
_cell.length_c   1.000
_cell.angle_alpha   90.00
_cell.angle_beta   90.00
_cell.angle_gamma   90.00
#
_symmetry.space_group_name_H-M   'P 1'
#
loop_
_entity.id
_entity.type
_entity.pdbx_description
1 polymer ?
#
loop_
_entity_poly.entity_id
_entity_poly.type
_entity_poly.pdbx_seq_one_letter_code
_entity_poly.pdbx_strand_id
1 'polypeptide(L)'
;MKYSLIEENNRYLHYEILGKYSLDKGKKILEELYAQCVEKNIHRLLVDITKKDGVIPTMDRFDLGELIAKLFSFKIKFAVIVKKDQMNKFSETVAVNRGANLYVFSDQKEALEWLLKVKK
;
A
#
# COMPACT_ATOMS: atom_id res chain seq x y z
N MET A 1 -1.37 13.71 7.96
CA MET A 1 -0.86 12.39 7.52
C MET A 1 0.63 12.46 7.26
N LYS A 2 1.34 11.49 7.72
CA LYS A 2 2.78 11.35 7.45
C LYS A 2 3.12 9.87 7.41
N TYR A 3 4.30 9.53 6.90
CA TYR A 3 4.76 8.15 6.84
C TYR A 3 6.13 8.02 7.48
N SER A 4 6.44 6.83 7.94
CA SER A 4 7.67 6.51 8.63
C SER A 4 8.22 5.21 8.07
N LEU A 5 9.50 5.17 7.77
CA LEU A 5 10.16 3.94 7.33
C LEU A 5 10.38 3.04 8.54
N ILE A 6 9.84 1.83 8.50
CA ILE A 6 9.96 0.85 9.58
C ILE A 6 11.11 -0.11 9.32
N GLU A 7 11.20 -0.59 8.08
CA GLU A 7 12.27 -1.51 7.71
C GLU A 7 12.62 -1.35 6.24
N GLU A 8 13.91 -1.35 5.97
CA GLU A 8 14.41 -1.37 4.61
C GLU A 8 15.45 -2.49 4.50
N ASN A 9 15.27 -3.35 3.50
CA ASN A 9 16.27 -4.37 3.18
C ASN A 9 16.28 -4.55 1.66
N ASN A 10 17.09 -5.47 1.15
CA ASN A 10 17.23 -5.65 -0.30
C ASN A 10 16.03 -6.34 -0.97
N ARG A 11 15.01 -6.74 -0.18
CA ARG A 11 13.83 -7.43 -0.71
C ARG A 11 12.56 -6.59 -0.67
N TYR A 12 12.39 -5.71 0.33
CA TYR A 12 11.19 -4.89 0.45
C TYR A 12 11.43 -3.63 1.27
N LEU A 13 10.51 -2.67 1.12
CA LEU A 13 10.40 -1.49 1.96
C LEU A 13 9.13 -1.60 2.79
N HIS A 14 9.22 -1.32 4.08
CA HIS A 14 8.10 -1.34 5.00
C HIS A 14 7.91 0.04 5.61
N TYR A 15 6.75 0.64 5.36
CA TYR A 15 6.37 1.95 5.90
C TYR A 15 5.11 1.83 6.73
N GLU A 16 4.94 2.74 7.69
CA GLU A 16 3.65 2.90 8.37
C GLU A 16 3.15 4.32 8.16
N ILE A 17 1.83 4.48 8.10
CA ILE A 17 1.16 5.75 7.90
C ILE A 17 0.57 6.19 9.23
N LEU A 18 0.81 7.45 9.60
CA LEU A 18 0.39 8.04 10.87
C LEU A 18 -0.43 9.30 10.61
N GLY A 19 -1.28 9.63 11.59
CA GLY A 19 -2.04 10.87 11.57
C GLY A 19 -3.39 10.77 10.90
N LYS A 20 -4.09 11.90 10.86
CA LYS A 20 -5.46 11.97 10.35
C LYS A 20 -5.49 11.80 8.83
N TYR A 21 -6.41 10.97 8.36
CA TYR A 21 -6.57 10.69 6.93
C TYR A 21 -6.93 11.96 6.14
N SER A 22 -6.31 12.13 4.99
CA SER A 22 -6.62 13.14 4.00
C SER A 22 -6.33 12.56 2.61
N LEU A 23 -7.26 12.69 1.68
CA LEU A 23 -7.09 12.16 0.33
C LEU A 23 -5.88 12.78 -0.38
N ASP A 24 -5.75 14.11 -0.31
CA ASP A 24 -4.65 14.80 -0.98
C ASP A 24 -3.29 14.34 -0.44
N LYS A 25 -3.18 14.24 0.88
CA LYS A 25 -1.95 13.77 1.50
C LYS A 25 -1.70 12.30 1.24
N GLY A 26 -2.76 11.50 1.21
CA GLY A 26 -2.65 10.08 0.88
C GLY A 26 -2.10 9.86 -0.52
N LYS A 27 -2.60 10.62 -1.49
CA LYS A 27 -2.10 10.56 -2.87
C LYS A 27 -0.63 10.96 -2.94
N LYS A 28 -0.26 12.04 -2.26
CA LYS A 28 1.12 12.50 -2.23
C LYS A 28 2.05 11.46 -1.62
N ILE A 29 1.61 10.81 -0.53
CA ILE A 29 2.39 9.75 0.11
C ILE A 29 2.61 8.60 -0.87
N LEU A 30 1.58 8.17 -1.59
CA LEU A 30 1.73 7.10 -2.58
C LEU A 30 2.77 7.45 -3.64
N GLU A 31 2.75 8.69 -4.12
CA GLU A 31 3.73 9.16 -5.10
C GLU A 31 5.15 9.11 -4.52
N GLU A 32 5.33 9.53 -3.28
CA GLU A 32 6.62 9.53 -2.61
C GLU A 32 7.12 8.10 -2.35
N LEU A 33 6.24 7.20 -1.93
CA LEU A 33 6.61 5.79 -1.72
C LEU A 33 6.99 5.11 -3.03
N TYR A 34 6.29 5.41 -4.10
CA TYR A 34 6.65 4.93 -5.43
C TYR A 34 8.05 5.40 -5.81
N ALA A 35 8.34 6.69 -5.61
CA ALA A 35 9.65 7.25 -5.89
C ALA A 35 10.76 6.56 -5.10
N GLN A 36 10.49 6.20 -3.83
CA GLN A 36 11.44 5.45 -3.01
C GLN A 36 11.73 4.07 -3.59
N CYS A 37 10.68 3.38 -4.03
CA CYS A 37 10.84 2.06 -4.65
C CYS A 37 11.70 2.15 -5.92
N VAL A 38 11.46 3.13 -6.75
CA VAL A 38 12.23 3.33 -7.99
C VAL A 38 13.67 3.67 -7.68
N GLU A 39 13.91 4.63 -6.78
CA GLU A 39 15.26 5.07 -6.42
C GLU A 39 16.09 3.93 -5.87
N LYS A 40 15.49 3.09 -5.04
CA LYS A 40 16.19 1.98 -4.38
C LYS A 40 16.15 0.69 -5.17
N ASN A 41 15.45 0.68 -6.31
CA ASN A 41 15.28 -0.49 -7.16
C ASN A 41 14.70 -1.68 -6.37
N ILE A 42 13.67 -1.41 -5.56
CA ILE A 42 12.97 -2.41 -4.75
C ILE A 42 11.55 -2.54 -5.29
N HIS A 43 11.12 -3.77 -5.57
CA HIS A 43 9.84 -4.06 -6.22
C HIS A 43 8.81 -4.69 -5.29
N ARG A 44 9.00 -4.56 -3.97
CA ARG A 44 8.06 -5.01 -2.95
C ARG A 44 7.87 -3.92 -1.92
N LEU A 45 6.61 -3.59 -1.66
CA LEU A 45 6.26 -2.50 -0.74
C LEU A 45 5.21 -3.00 0.25
N LEU A 46 5.46 -2.79 1.54
CA LEU A 46 4.53 -3.09 2.62
C LEU A 46 4.17 -1.78 3.32
N VAL A 47 2.87 -1.47 3.38
CA VAL A 47 2.38 -0.25 4.02
C VAL A 47 1.37 -0.60 5.09
N ASP A 48 1.66 -0.22 6.33
CA ASP A 48 0.77 -0.42 7.47
C ASP A 48 -0.03 0.86 7.71
N ILE A 49 -1.34 0.78 7.53
CA ILE A 49 -2.23 1.93 7.78
C ILE A 49 -3.10 1.74 9.03
N THR A 50 -2.74 0.78 9.88
CA THR A 50 -3.50 0.52 11.11
C THR A 50 -3.44 1.67 12.10
N LYS A 51 -2.41 2.49 12.06
CA LYS A 51 -2.21 3.61 12.99
C LYS A 51 -2.71 4.95 12.48
N LYS A 52 -3.20 5.01 11.24
CA LYS A 52 -3.80 6.26 10.76
C LYS A 52 -5.16 6.46 11.42
N ASP A 53 -5.53 7.71 11.61
CA ASP A 53 -6.82 8.08 12.17
C ASP A 53 -7.84 8.31 11.06
N GLY A 54 -9.07 7.85 11.27
CA GLY A 54 -10.17 8.05 10.34
C GLY A 54 -10.30 6.92 9.33
N VAL A 55 -11.51 6.81 8.79
CA VAL A 55 -11.87 5.80 7.79
C VAL A 55 -11.73 6.42 6.41
N ILE A 56 -11.22 5.64 5.46
CA ILE A 56 -11.13 6.09 4.07
C ILE A 56 -12.50 5.92 3.41
N PRO A 57 -13.15 7.02 2.96
CA PRO A 57 -14.44 6.91 2.27
C PRO A 57 -14.34 6.06 0.99
N THR A 58 -15.46 5.45 0.61
CA THR A 58 -15.50 4.56 -0.55
C THR A 58 -15.01 5.23 -1.84
N MET A 59 -15.43 6.48 -2.09
CA MET A 59 -14.99 7.20 -3.30
C MET A 59 -13.48 7.43 -3.28
N ASP A 60 -12.93 7.71 -2.11
CA ASP A 60 -11.49 7.90 -1.98
C ASP A 60 -10.74 6.58 -2.22
N ARG A 61 -11.32 5.45 -1.79
CA ARG A 61 -10.73 4.13 -2.05
C ARG A 61 -10.65 3.85 -3.54
N PHE A 62 -11.65 4.28 -4.29
CA PHE A 62 -11.63 4.18 -5.76
C PHE A 62 -10.46 5.00 -6.33
N ASP A 63 -10.36 6.27 -5.92
CA ASP A 63 -9.30 7.17 -6.40
C ASP A 63 -7.91 6.65 -6.06
N LEU A 64 -7.74 6.16 -4.82
CA LEU A 64 -6.46 5.60 -4.38
C LEU A 64 -6.11 4.32 -5.16
N GLY A 65 -7.10 3.47 -5.41
CA GLY A 65 -6.90 2.25 -6.18
C GLY A 65 -6.45 2.55 -7.60
N GLU A 66 -7.06 3.56 -8.24
CA GLU A 66 -6.66 3.98 -9.58
C GLU A 66 -5.22 4.53 -9.59
N LEU A 67 -4.88 5.34 -8.60
CA LEU A 67 -3.55 5.91 -8.50
C LEU A 67 -2.49 4.82 -8.27
N ILE A 68 -2.78 3.84 -7.41
CA ILE A 68 -1.88 2.72 -7.17
C ILE A 68 -1.62 1.96 -8.49
N ALA A 69 -2.67 1.69 -9.25
CA ALA A 69 -2.52 1.00 -10.52
C ALA A 69 -1.66 1.81 -11.52
N LYS A 70 -1.89 3.12 -11.55
CA LYS A 70 -1.15 4.02 -12.45
C LYS A 70 0.34 4.09 -12.08
N LEU A 71 0.66 4.21 -10.79
CA LEU A 71 2.03 4.37 -10.34
C LEU A 71 2.78 3.04 -10.29
N PHE A 72 2.23 2.06 -9.58
CA PHE A 72 2.94 0.83 -9.26
C PHE A 72 2.77 -0.25 -10.33
N SER A 73 1.63 -0.23 -11.03
CA SER A 73 1.27 -1.24 -12.02
C SER A 73 1.47 -2.66 -11.42
N PHE A 74 1.71 -3.68 -12.21
CA PHE A 74 1.99 -5.02 -11.69
C PHE A 74 3.49 -5.23 -11.36
N LYS A 75 4.33 -4.25 -11.63
CA LYS A 75 5.78 -4.37 -11.44
C LYS A 75 6.19 -4.32 -9.98
N ILE A 76 5.45 -3.60 -9.16
CA ILE A 76 5.74 -3.50 -7.73
C ILE A 76 4.64 -4.22 -6.97
N LYS A 77 5.04 -5.24 -6.22
CA LYS A 77 4.14 -6.00 -5.38
C LYS A 77 3.85 -5.19 -4.13
N PHE A 78 2.57 -4.87 -3.90
CA PHE A 78 2.15 -3.90 -2.88
C PHE A 78 1.21 -4.58 -1.88
N ALA A 79 1.63 -4.69 -0.63
CA ALA A 79 0.81 -5.22 0.45
C ALA A 79 0.43 -4.08 1.39
N VAL A 80 -0.85 -4.02 1.77
CA VAL A 80 -1.38 -3.02 2.71
C VAL A 80 -1.96 -3.75 3.91
N ILE A 81 -1.61 -3.28 5.12
CA ILE A 81 -2.17 -3.81 6.36
C ILE A 81 -3.18 -2.80 6.90
N VAL A 82 -4.41 -3.26 7.11
CA VAL A 82 -5.51 -2.44 7.64
C VAL A 82 -6.02 -3.04 8.95
N LYS A 83 -6.75 -2.25 9.74
CA LYS A 83 -7.46 -2.79 10.90
C LYS A 83 -8.53 -3.77 10.43
N LYS A 84 -8.70 -4.86 11.17
CA LYS A 84 -9.64 -5.92 10.80
C LYS A 84 -11.06 -5.38 10.58
N ASP A 85 -11.53 -4.46 11.41
CA ASP A 85 -12.85 -3.85 11.29
C ASP A 85 -12.96 -2.84 10.14
N GLN A 86 -11.84 -2.46 9.54
CA GLN A 86 -11.79 -1.58 8.38
C GLN A 86 -11.42 -2.34 7.10
N MET A 87 -11.38 -3.65 7.16
CA MET A 87 -11.04 -4.49 6.02
C MET A 87 -12.07 -4.30 4.91
N ASN A 88 -11.62 -3.79 3.78
CA ASN A 88 -12.47 -3.56 2.62
C ASN A 88 -11.59 -3.67 1.39
N LYS A 89 -11.95 -4.60 0.50
CA LYS A 89 -11.13 -4.88 -0.68
C LYS A 89 -11.50 -4.07 -1.91
N PHE A 90 -12.28 -3.00 -1.74
CA PHE A 90 -12.69 -2.18 -2.89
C PHE A 90 -11.50 -1.56 -3.62
N SER A 91 -10.57 -0.94 -2.89
CA SER A 91 -9.35 -0.36 -3.51
C SER A 91 -8.51 -1.43 -4.18
N GLU A 92 -8.39 -2.60 -3.54
CA GLU A 92 -7.68 -3.74 -4.11
C GLU A 92 -8.32 -4.17 -5.42
N THR A 93 -9.64 -4.33 -5.43
CA THR A 93 -10.38 -4.72 -6.63
C THR A 93 -10.18 -3.71 -7.76
N VAL A 94 -10.30 -2.42 -7.46
CA VAL A 94 -10.11 -1.35 -8.44
C VAL A 94 -8.68 -1.41 -9.01
N ALA A 95 -7.69 -1.48 -8.14
CA ALA A 95 -6.28 -1.48 -8.56
C ALA A 95 -5.94 -2.72 -9.39
N VAL A 96 -6.38 -3.90 -8.94
CA VAL A 96 -6.11 -5.17 -9.63
C VAL A 96 -6.76 -5.19 -11.01
N ASN A 97 -8.01 -4.71 -11.11
CA ASN A 97 -8.71 -4.64 -12.40
C ASN A 97 -8.02 -3.70 -13.39
N ARG A 98 -7.17 -2.80 -12.89
CA ARG A 98 -6.38 -1.89 -13.73
C ARG A 98 -4.91 -2.28 -13.84
N GLY A 99 -4.57 -3.50 -13.46
CA GLY A 99 -3.24 -4.07 -13.67
C GLY A 99 -2.25 -3.93 -12.52
N ALA A 100 -2.71 -3.56 -11.33
CA ALA A 100 -1.83 -3.50 -10.16
C ALA A 100 -1.69 -4.86 -9.47
N ASN A 101 -0.60 -5.06 -8.76
CA ASN A 101 -0.36 -6.23 -7.92
C ASN A 101 -0.49 -5.82 -6.46
N LEU A 102 -1.72 -5.57 -6.02
CA LEU A 102 -2.06 -5.08 -4.69
C LEU A 102 -2.87 -6.12 -3.92
N TYR A 103 -2.54 -6.32 -2.66
CA TYR A 103 -3.33 -7.15 -1.77
C TYR A 103 -3.47 -6.48 -0.39
N VAL A 104 -4.66 -6.60 0.21
CA VAL A 104 -4.99 -6.00 1.51
C VAL A 104 -5.07 -7.08 2.56
N PHE A 105 -4.41 -6.87 3.70
CA PHE A 105 -4.35 -7.82 4.81
C PHE A 105 -4.75 -7.14 6.12
N SER A 106 -5.16 -7.93 7.10
CA SER A 106 -5.36 -7.44 8.45
C SER A 106 -4.30 -7.97 9.43
N ASP A 107 -3.33 -8.71 8.92
CA ASP A 107 -2.26 -9.31 9.70
C ASP A 107 -0.92 -9.15 8.99
N GLN A 108 0.08 -8.62 9.72
CA GLN A 108 1.41 -8.35 9.16
C GLN A 108 2.12 -9.62 8.72
N LYS A 109 1.99 -10.69 9.46
CA LYS A 109 2.65 -11.95 9.12
C LYS A 109 2.16 -12.48 7.78
N GLU A 110 0.85 -12.50 7.58
CA GLU A 110 0.26 -12.92 6.31
C GLU A 110 0.67 -12.00 5.16
N ALA A 111 0.73 -10.69 5.42
CA ALA A 111 1.14 -9.73 4.43
C ALA A 111 2.58 -9.99 3.96
N LEU A 112 3.49 -10.23 4.90
CA LEU A 112 4.88 -10.53 4.60
C LEU A 112 5.03 -11.87 3.87
N GLU A 113 4.30 -12.89 4.29
CA GLU A 113 4.33 -14.19 3.62
C GLU A 113 3.94 -14.05 2.15
N TRP A 114 2.84 -13.32 1.88
CA TRP A 114 2.41 -13.07 0.50
C TRP A 114 3.44 -12.25 -0.27
N LEU A 115 3.94 -11.18 0.36
CA LEU A 115 4.85 -10.24 -0.29
C LEU A 115 6.16 -10.90 -0.72
N LEU A 116 6.68 -11.79 0.11
CA LEU A 116 7.96 -12.46 -0.11
C LEU A 116 7.83 -13.79 -0.84
N LYS A 117 6.62 -14.23 -1.14
CA LYS A 117 6.41 -15.49 -1.84
C LYS A 117 6.96 -15.41 -3.26
N VAL A 118 7.83 -16.34 -3.58
CA VAL A 118 8.39 -16.43 -4.92
C VAL A 118 7.40 -17.17 -5.82
N LYS A 119 7.00 -16.52 -6.89
CA LYS A 119 6.09 -17.11 -7.87
C LYS A 119 6.91 -18.09 -8.75
N LYS A 120 6.44 -19.31 -8.79
CA LYS A 120 7.02 -20.33 -9.66
C LYS A 120 6.32 -20.36 -11.00
#